data_13f68015a5e09c1e9d0939f08feef5d2
#
_entry.id   13f68015a5e09c1e9d0939f08feef5d2
#
_cell.length_a   1.000
_cell.length_b   1.000
_cell.length_c   1.000
_cell.angle_alpha   90.00
_cell.angle_beta   90.00
_cell.angle_gamma   90.00
#
_symmetry.space_group_name_H-M   'P 1'
#
loop_
_entity.id
_entity.type
_entity.pdbx_description
1 polymer ?
#
loop_
_entity_poly.entity_id
_entity_poly.type
_entity_poly.pdbx_seq_one_letter_code
_entity_poly.pdbx_strand_id
1 'polypeptide(L)'
;MIKNVLYYSKIKGAKPIDIKYTYATIKDLPRIVDIYNQSIASKQATADLEPITVDSRVPWFEAHHADSRPLWVMRHGDHIVGWISLSDFYGRPAYQQTAEISIYLDPVTRGHHLGKAALAFVETQLHRLKIQTVLAFVFDVNQASKKLFLKNGYAVWGHLPKVANMGNQENDLIILGKKYQNQ
;
A
#
# COMPACT_ATOMS: atom_id res chain seq x y z
N MET A 1 18.64 11.86 5.98
CA MET A 1 17.81 12.09 7.20
C MET A 1 16.40 12.42 6.74
N ILE A 2 15.46 11.47 6.84
CA ILE A 2 14.04 11.71 6.44
C ILE A 2 13.46 12.69 7.46
N LYS A 3 13.06 13.88 7.01
CA LYS A 3 12.34 14.82 7.87
C LYS A 3 11.05 14.14 8.34
N ASN A 4 10.82 14.13 9.66
CA ASN A 4 9.54 13.71 10.24
C ASN A 4 8.42 14.59 9.65
N VAL A 5 7.67 14.05 8.71
CA VAL A 5 6.49 14.74 8.16
C VAL A 5 5.31 14.34 9.03
N LEU A 6 4.92 15.22 9.93
CA LEU A 6 3.74 15.07 10.76
C LEU A 6 2.50 15.35 9.91
N TYR A 7 1.81 14.29 9.48
CA TYR A 7 0.51 14.43 8.84
C TYR A 7 -0.61 14.39 9.90
N TYR A 8 -1.22 15.55 10.15
CA TYR A 8 -2.39 15.64 11.00
C TYR A 8 -3.66 15.31 10.20
N SER A 9 -4.33 14.21 10.52
CA SER A 9 -5.70 14.01 10.05
C SER A 9 -6.67 14.73 10.99
N LYS A 10 -7.28 15.84 10.54
CA LYS A 10 -8.35 16.51 11.26
C LYS A 10 -9.64 15.68 11.15
N ILE A 11 -9.94 14.89 12.17
CA ILE A 11 -11.29 14.36 12.41
C ILE A 11 -11.90 15.19 13.54
N LYS A 12 -13.13 15.67 13.37
CA LYS A 12 -13.87 16.30 14.46
C LYS A 12 -14.00 15.32 15.63
N GLY A 13 -13.27 15.55 16.73
CA GLY A 13 -13.42 14.85 18.01
C GLY A 13 -12.44 13.72 18.32
N ALA A 14 -11.62 13.22 17.39
CA ALA A 14 -10.55 12.26 17.70
C ALA A 14 -9.19 12.96 17.74
N LYS A 15 -8.34 12.65 18.74
CA LYS A 15 -6.95 13.10 18.74
C LYS A 15 -6.26 12.58 17.48
N PRO A 16 -5.51 13.42 16.73
CA PRO A 16 -4.76 12.96 15.57
C PRO A 16 -3.77 11.87 16.01
N ILE A 17 -3.79 10.74 15.31
CA ILE A 17 -2.78 9.70 15.50
C ILE A 17 -1.49 10.19 14.84
N ASP A 18 -0.44 10.35 15.64
CA ASP A 18 0.89 10.67 15.12
C ASP A 18 1.50 9.43 14.48
N ILE A 19 1.72 9.47 13.16
CA ILE A 19 2.30 8.38 12.38
C ILE A 19 3.69 8.76 11.89
N LYS A 20 4.67 7.97 12.28
CA LYS A 20 6.02 8.03 11.77
C LYS A 20 6.20 7.01 10.64
N TYR A 21 6.72 7.47 9.50
CA TYR A 21 7.07 6.60 8.38
C TYR A 21 8.58 6.33 8.40
N THR A 22 8.96 5.06 8.40
CA THR A 22 10.37 4.64 8.34
C THR A 22 10.53 3.55 7.30
N TYR A 23 11.72 3.44 6.68
CA TYR A 23 12.02 2.26 5.88
C TYR A 23 11.92 1.01 6.74
N ALA A 24 11.32 -0.04 6.16
CA ALA A 24 11.27 -1.33 6.82
C ALA A 24 12.67 -1.93 6.97
N THR A 25 12.88 -2.62 8.07
CA THR A 25 14.06 -3.47 8.30
C THR A 25 13.63 -4.92 8.35
N ILE A 26 14.58 -5.85 8.22
CA ILE A 26 14.26 -7.29 8.32
C ILE A 26 13.59 -7.66 9.65
N LYS A 27 13.86 -6.91 10.71
CA LYS A 27 13.23 -7.09 12.03
C LYS A 27 11.73 -6.74 12.02
N ASP A 28 11.28 -5.96 11.05
CA ASP A 28 9.88 -5.56 10.91
C ASP A 28 9.07 -6.58 10.11
N LEU A 29 9.76 -7.47 9.35
CA LEU A 29 9.13 -8.42 8.43
C LEU A 29 8.09 -9.33 9.12
N PRO A 30 8.30 -9.86 10.34
CA PRO A 30 7.27 -10.65 11.01
C PRO A 30 5.95 -9.88 11.21
N ARG A 31 6.03 -8.59 11.59
CA ARG A 31 4.83 -7.76 11.77
C ARG A 31 4.19 -7.36 10.45
N ILE A 32 4.98 -7.13 9.40
CA ILE A 32 4.49 -6.88 8.04
C ILE A 32 3.67 -8.08 7.55
N VAL A 33 4.19 -9.29 7.72
CA VAL A 33 3.51 -10.54 7.35
C VAL A 33 2.24 -10.76 8.19
N ASP A 34 2.28 -10.48 9.49
CA ASP A 34 1.12 -10.58 10.36
C ASP A 34 -0.04 -9.66 9.89
N ILE A 35 0.26 -8.38 9.63
CA ILE A 35 -0.75 -7.43 9.10
C ILE A 35 -1.30 -7.89 7.74
N TYR A 36 -0.44 -8.43 6.87
CA TYR A 36 -0.85 -8.97 5.58
C TYR A 36 -1.80 -10.15 5.75
N ASN A 37 -1.43 -11.13 6.57
CA ASN A 37 -2.20 -12.35 6.81
C ASN A 37 -3.59 -12.07 7.39
N GLN A 38 -3.73 -11.02 8.21
CA GLN A 38 -5.03 -10.56 8.72
C GLN A 38 -6.00 -10.15 7.60
N SER A 39 -5.50 -9.81 6.41
CA SER A 39 -6.32 -9.42 5.27
C SER A 39 -6.87 -10.59 4.47
N ILE A 40 -6.23 -11.78 4.54
CA ILE A 40 -6.53 -12.96 3.72
C ILE A 40 -7.95 -13.48 3.99
N ALA A 41 -8.32 -13.60 5.26
CA ALA A 41 -9.62 -14.12 5.67
C ALA A 41 -10.81 -13.38 5.04
N SER A 42 -10.63 -12.10 4.71
CA SER A 42 -11.67 -11.29 4.09
C SER A 42 -11.91 -11.64 2.61
N LYS A 43 -10.94 -12.27 1.93
CA LYS A 43 -10.90 -12.52 0.48
C LYS A 43 -11.12 -11.28 -0.39
N GLN A 44 -10.84 -10.08 0.15
CA GLN A 44 -11.11 -8.80 -0.51
C GLN A 44 -9.85 -7.99 -0.81
N ALA A 45 -8.74 -8.22 -0.07
CA ALA A 45 -7.60 -7.32 -0.09
C ALA A 45 -6.33 -7.95 -0.69
N THR A 46 -6.27 -9.25 -0.85
CA THR A 46 -5.14 -9.98 -1.42
C THR A 46 -5.63 -11.21 -2.19
N ALA A 47 -4.82 -11.67 -3.14
CA ALA A 47 -5.07 -12.87 -3.92
C ALA A 47 -4.53 -14.15 -3.25
N ASP A 48 -3.78 -14.05 -2.15
CA ASP A 48 -3.37 -15.23 -1.40
C ASP A 48 -4.58 -15.86 -0.71
N LEU A 49 -4.68 -17.19 -0.81
CA LEU A 49 -5.78 -17.97 -0.25
C LEU A 49 -5.48 -18.46 1.17
N GLU A 50 -4.19 -18.65 1.48
CA GLU A 50 -3.69 -19.16 2.75
C GLU A 50 -2.64 -18.19 3.33
N PRO A 51 -2.49 -18.16 4.67
CA PRO A 51 -1.46 -17.34 5.30
C PRO A 51 -0.05 -17.67 4.80
N ILE A 52 0.72 -16.63 4.53
CA ILE A 52 2.12 -16.76 4.14
C ILE A 52 3.03 -16.79 5.37
N THR A 53 4.21 -17.40 5.22
CA THR A 53 5.25 -17.41 6.27
C THR A 53 6.21 -16.23 6.14
N VAL A 54 6.90 -15.89 7.21
CA VAL A 54 7.94 -14.86 7.20
C VAL A 54 9.06 -15.24 6.22
N ASP A 55 9.51 -16.49 6.27
CA ASP A 55 10.61 -16.98 5.41
C ASP A 55 10.24 -16.90 3.93
N SER A 56 9.00 -17.24 3.56
CA SER A 56 8.55 -17.14 2.17
C SER A 56 8.53 -15.69 1.65
N ARG A 57 8.49 -14.72 2.56
CA ARG A 57 8.42 -13.29 2.21
C ARG A 57 9.78 -12.59 2.19
N VAL A 58 10.86 -13.24 2.63
CA VAL A 58 12.23 -12.68 2.62
C VAL A 58 12.65 -12.22 1.22
N PRO A 59 12.51 -13.02 0.13
CA PRO A 59 12.92 -12.57 -1.20
C PRO A 59 12.13 -11.33 -1.68
N TRP A 60 10.84 -11.24 -1.35
CA TRP A 60 10.04 -10.06 -1.65
C TRP A 60 10.54 -8.84 -0.86
N PHE A 61 10.90 -9.00 0.42
CA PHE A 61 11.46 -7.93 1.23
C PHE A 61 12.78 -7.41 0.64
N GLU A 62 13.68 -8.32 0.24
CA GLU A 62 14.99 -8.00 -0.33
C GLU A 62 14.91 -7.32 -1.70
N ALA A 63 13.82 -7.52 -2.44
CA ALA A 63 13.58 -6.84 -3.71
C ALA A 63 13.22 -5.35 -3.54
N HIS A 64 12.97 -4.88 -2.30
CA HIS A 64 12.66 -3.48 -2.04
C HIS A 64 13.91 -2.68 -1.67
N HIS A 65 14.10 -1.55 -2.37
CA HIS A 65 15.23 -0.64 -2.18
C HIS A 65 14.75 0.77 -1.89
N ALA A 66 15.34 1.43 -0.88
CA ALA A 66 14.93 2.73 -0.36
C ALA A 66 14.93 3.87 -1.39
N ASP A 67 15.76 3.77 -2.41
CA ASP A 67 16.00 4.80 -3.44
C ASP A 67 15.25 4.56 -4.75
N SER A 68 14.58 3.41 -4.91
CA SER A 68 13.84 3.08 -6.12
C SER A 68 12.44 2.54 -5.86
N ARG A 69 12.33 1.43 -5.12
CA ARG A 69 11.07 0.73 -4.79
C ARG A 69 11.02 0.46 -3.29
N PRO A 70 10.72 1.48 -2.50
CA PRO A 70 10.80 1.35 -1.04
C PRO A 70 9.64 0.57 -0.42
N LEU A 71 9.95 -0.04 0.71
CA LEU A 71 9.01 -0.59 1.66
C LEU A 71 9.09 0.26 2.93
N TRP A 72 7.98 0.85 3.33
CA TRP A 72 7.87 1.63 4.56
C TRP A 72 6.94 0.96 5.56
N VAL A 73 7.26 1.12 6.85
CA VAL A 73 6.34 0.84 7.95
C VAL A 73 5.77 2.13 8.52
N MET A 74 4.51 2.08 8.88
CA MET A 74 3.77 3.13 9.56
C MET A 74 3.78 2.82 11.05
N ARG A 75 4.38 3.71 11.86
CA ARG A 75 4.50 3.51 13.30
C ARG A 75 3.68 4.53 14.07
N HIS A 76 2.96 4.03 15.07
CA HIS A 76 2.38 4.84 16.16
C HIS A 76 3.08 4.49 17.46
N GLY A 77 3.92 5.38 17.96
CA GLY A 77 4.91 5.03 18.99
C GLY A 77 5.83 3.92 18.48
N ASP A 78 5.96 2.86 19.26
CA ASP A 78 6.78 1.69 18.92
C ASP A 78 6.02 0.62 18.11
N HIS A 79 4.71 0.80 17.90
CA HIS A 79 3.87 -0.19 17.23
C HIS A 79 3.78 0.06 15.72
N ILE A 80 4.00 -0.97 14.91
CA ILE A 80 3.71 -0.95 13.47
C ILE A 80 2.21 -1.14 13.30
N VAL A 81 1.55 -0.14 12.72
CA VAL A 81 0.10 -0.09 12.48
C VAL A 81 -0.27 -0.27 11.01
N GLY A 82 0.72 -0.38 10.14
CA GLY A 82 0.55 -0.60 8.72
C GLY A 82 1.87 -0.56 7.98
N TRP A 83 1.82 -0.86 6.70
CA TRP A 83 2.96 -0.75 5.79
C TRP A 83 2.54 -0.33 4.39
N ILE A 84 3.50 0.20 3.64
CA ILE A 84 3.34 0.68 2.28
C ILE A 84 4.51 0.16 1.46
N SER A 85 4.24 -0.41 0.29
CA SER A 85 5.28 -0.76 -0.67
C SER A 85 5.05 -0.08 -2.01
N LEU A 86 6.13 0.23 -2.70
CA LEU A 86 6.14 0.48 -4.12
C LEU A 86 6.91 -0.66 -4.79
N SER A 87 6.30 -1.28 -5.80
CA SER A 87 6.88 -2.38 -6.56
C SER A 87 6.97 -2.01 -8.04
N ASP A 88 7.80 -2.72 -8.79
CA ASP A 88 7.89 -2.53 -10.22
C ASP A 88 6.59 -2.95 -10.92
N PHE A 89 6.20 -2.15 -11.90
CA PHE A 89 5.18 -2.54 -12.85
C PHE A 89 5.86 -3.17 -14.08
N TYR A 90 5.69 -4.46 -14.30
CA TYR A 90 6.30 -5.27 -15.38
C TYR A 90 7.83 -5.32 -15.41
N GLY A 91 8.57 -4.58 -14.60
CA GLY A 91 10.04 -4.64 -14.52
C GLY A 91 10.82 -4.36 -15.82
N ARG A 92 10.21 -3.67 -16.82
CA ARG A 92 10.88 -3.32 -18.09
C ARG A 92 11.27 -1.85 -18.10
N PRO A 93 12.36 -1.44 -18.82
CA PRO A 93 12.88 -0.07 -18.83
C PRO A 93 11.83 1.00 -19.15
N ALA A 94 10.92 0.73 -20.09
CA ALA A 94 9.85 1.68 -20.46
C ALA A 94 8.86 1.97 -19.32
N TYR A 95 8.81 1.13 -18.29
CA TYR A 95 7.91 1.28 -17.13
C TYR A 95 8.63 1.73 -15.86
N GLN A 96 9.90 2.13 -15.93
CA GLN A 96 10.68 2.53 -14.74
C GLN A 96 10.05 3.68 -13.95
N GLN A 97 9.30 4.57 -14.61
CA GLN A 97 8.59 5.67 -13.98
C GLN A 97 7.19 5.27 -13.47
N THR A 98 6.82 4.00 -13.59
CA THR A 98 5.55 3.45 -13.13
C THR A 98 5.80 2.50 -11.96
N ALA A 99 5.06 2.68 -10.89
CA ALA A 99 5.11 1.80 -9.73
C ALA A 99 3.72 1.31 -9.34
N GLU A 100 3.65 0.08 -8.85
CA GLU A 100 2.49 -0.44 -8.14
C GLU A 100 2.58 -0.08 -6.66
N ILE A 101 1.49 0.40 -6.08
CA ILE A 101 1.40 0.68 -4.65
C ILE A 101 0.56 -0.38 -3.94
N SER A 102 1.07 -0.87 -2.80
CA SER A 102 0.31 -1.64 -1.84
C SER A 102 0.27 -0.93 -0.49
N ILE A 103 -0.91 -0.90 0.14
CA ILE A 103 -1.13 -0.32 1.48
C ILE A 103 -1.91 -1.34 2.30
N TYR A 104 -1.33 -1.79 3.40
CA TYR A 104 -1.97 -2.69 4.36
C TYR A 104 -1.95 -2.06 5.75
N LEU A 105 -3.09 -2.04 6.39
CA LEU A 105 -3.29 -1.43 7.71
C LEU A 105 -3.78 -2.48 8.69
N ASP A 106 -3.25 -2.43 9.91
CA ASP A 106 -3.78 -3.23 11.00
C ASP A 106 -5.28 -2.94 11.18
N PRO A 107 -6.15 -3.97 11.18
CA PRO A 107 -7.59 -3.79 11.33
C PRO A 107 -8.01 -2.98 12.57
N VAL A 108 -7.24 -3.05 13.66
CA VAL A 108 -7.53 -2.29 14.90
C VAL A 108 -7.37 -0.78 14.73
N THR A 109 -6.68 -0.34 13.65
CA THR A 109 -6.45 1.09 13.36
C THR A 109 -7.41 1.65 12.31
N ARG A 110 -8.46 0.93 11.95
CA ARG A 110 -9.47 1.39 10.99
C ARG A 110 -10.20 2.64 11.51
N GLY A 111 -10.72 3.45 10.58
CA GLY A 111 -11.46 4.67 10.93
C GLY A 111 -10.59 5.91 11.19
N HIS A 112 -9.27 5.79 11.28
CA HIS A 112 -8.34 6.88 11.55
C HIS A 112 -7.75 7.56 10.31
N HIS A 113 -8.33 7.34 9.12
CA HIS A 113 -7.88 7.89 7.83
C HIS A 113 -6.41 7.58 7.46
N LEU A 114 -5.82 6.54 8.03
CA LEU A 114 -4.42 6.18 7.80
C LEU A 114 -4.11 5.87 6.34
N GLY A 115 -5.05 5.30 5.58
CA GLY A 115 -4.87 5.08 4.14
C GLY A 115 -4.70 6.38 3.36
N LYS A 116 -5.46 7.44 3.70
CA LYS A 116 -5.28 8.76 3.09
C LYS A 116 -3.93 9.37 3.47
N ALA A 117 -3.52 9.25 4.73
CA ALA A 117 -2.22 9.72 5.20
C ALA A 117 -1.07 8.98 4.50
N ALA A 118 -1.21 7.66 4.29
CA ALA A 118 -0.26 6.84 3.55
C ALA A 118 -0.10 7.32 2.10
N LEU A 119 -1.21 7.56 1.38
CA LEU A 119 -1.16 8.10 0.01
C LEU A 119 -0.48 9.47 -0.03
N ALA A 120 -0.86 10.39 0.86
CA ALA A 120 -0.26 11.71 0.93
C ALA A 120 1.25 11.65 1.24
N PHE A 121 1.69 10.73 2.12
CA PHE A 121 3.11 10.49 2.36
C PHE A 121 3.82 10.00 1.10
N VAL A 122 3.28 9.00 0.40
CA VAL A 122 3.88 8.48 -0.83
C VAL A 122 4.03 9.58 -1.88
N GLU A 123 3.03 10.45 -2.06
CA GLU A 123 3.10 11.57 -3.00
C GLU A 123 4.33 12.46 -2.77
N THR A 124 4.72 12.69 -1.51
CA THR A 124 5.94 13.46 -1.19
C THR A 124 7.24 12.77 -1.57
N GLN A 125 7.21 11.45 -1.81
CA GLN A 125 8.39 10.66 -2.15
C GLN A 125 8.59 10.47 -3.66
N LEU A 126 7.54 10.63 -4.47
CA LEU A 126 7.53 10.23 -5.88
C LEU A 126 8.58 10.97 -6.71
N HIS A 127 8.78 12.28 -6.48
CA HIS A 127 9.79 13.06 -7.19
C HIS A 127 11.20 12.51 -6.98
N ARG A 128 11.59 12.26 -5.72
CA ARG A 128 12.88 11.67 -5.37
C ARG A 128 13.09 10.29 -5.99
N LEU A 129 12.01 9.49 -6.06
CA LEU A 129 12.02 8.13 -6.63
C LEU A 129 11.92 8.13 -8.16
N LYS A 130 11.76 9.30 -8.79
CA LYS A 130 11.55 9.46 -10.24
C LYS A 130 10.33 8.68 -10.74
N ILE A 131 9.29 8.56 -9.92
CA ILE A 131 8.03 7.89 -10.26
C ILE A 131 7.02 8.95 -10.69
N GLN A 132 6.41 8.77 -11.87
CA GLN A 132 5.40 9.66 -12.44
C GLN A 132 4.01 9.02 -12.50
N THR A 133 3.94 7.69 -12.40
CA THR A 133 2.69 6.96 -12.49
C THR A 133 2.61 5.97 -11.35
N VAL A 134 1.51 5.98 -10.62
CA VAL A 134 1.24 5.00 -9.56
C VAL A 134 -0.03 4.24 -9.91
N LEU A 135 0.07 2.93 -9.88
CA LEU A 135 -1.02 1.99 -10.08
C LEU A 135 -1.38 1.29 -8.76
N ALA A 136 -2.66 1.01 -8.58
CA ALA A 136 -3.15 0.16 -7.50
C ALA A 136 -4.06 -0.92 -8.09
N PHE A 137 -3.80 -2.17 -7.74
CA PHE A 137 -4.61 -3.31 -8.11
C PHE A 137 -5.56 -3.64 -6.96
N VAL A 138 -6.85 -3.50 -7.18
CA VAL A 138 -7.87 -3.59 -6.13
C VAL A 138 -8.99 -4.49 -6.59
N PHE A 139 -9.35 -5.51 -5.82
CA PHE A 139 -10.55 -6.28 -6.11
C PHE A 139 -11.80 -5.41 -6.08
N ASP A 140 -12.72 -5.59 -7.01
CA ASP A 140 -13.94 -4.78 -7.10
C ASP A 140 -14.78 -4.83 -5.82
N VAL A 141 -14.77 -5.96 -5.14
CA VAL A 141 -15.45 -6.14 -3.84
C VAL A 141 -14.85 -5.29 -2.72
N ASN A 142 -13.59 -4.85 -2.84
CA ASN A 142 -12.92 -4.01 -1.83
C ASN A 142 -13.31 -2.54 -1.97
N GLN A 143 -14.56 -2.23 -1.60
CA GLN A 143 -15.12 -0.89 -1.71
C GLN A 143 -14.36 0.16 -0.88
N ALA A 144 -13.73 -0.24 0.22
CA ALA A 144 -12.95 0.66 1.06
C ALA A 144 -11.70 1.16 0.32
N SER A 145 -10.92 0.26 -0.28
CA SER A 145 -9.74 0.62 -1.08
C SER A 145 -10.13 1.39 -2.35
N LYS A 146 -11.16 0.97 -3.08
CA LYS A 146 -11.64 1.72 -4.25
C LYS A 146 -11.98 3.17 -3.90
N LYS A 147 -12.80 3.38 -2.85
CA LYS A 147 -13.15 4.73 -2.39
C LYS A 147 -11.94 5.53 -1.93
N LEU A 148 -10.95 4.89 -1.29
CA LEU A 148 -9.71 5.54 -0.88
C LEU A 148 -8.99 6.12 -2.10
N PHE A 149 -8.68 5.29 -3.08
CA PHE A 149 -7.92 5.71 -4.26
C PHE A 149 -8.69 6.74 -5.10
N LEU A 150 -9.96 6.50 -5.42
CA LEU A 150 -10.78 7.43 -6.21
C LEU A 150 -10.89 8.81 -5.56
N LYS A 151 -11.09 8.88 -4.23
CA LYS A 151 -11.13 10.16 -3.50
C LYS A 151 -9.79 10.90 -3.45
N ASN A 152 -8.68 10.23 -3.77
CA ASN A 152 -7.35 10.83 -3.82
C ASN A 152 -6.83 11.02 -5.26
N GLY A 153 -7.76 11.09 -6.24
CA GLY A 153 -7.47 11.50 -7.61
C GLY A 153 -6.99 10.38 -8.53
N TYR A 154 -7.14 9.12 -8.12
CA TYR A 154 -6.97 7.98 -9.01
C TYR A 154 -8.22 7.81 -9.89
N ALA A 155 -8.02 7.32 -11.10
CA ALA A 155 -9.09 6.94 -12.04
C ALA A 155 -9.04 5.45 -12.34
N VAL A 156 -10.16 4.87 -12.76
CA VAL A 156 -10.20 3.49 -13.26
C VAL A 156 -9.52 3.47 -14.64
N TRP A 157 -8.43 2.72 -14.75
CA TRP A 157 -7.68 2.54 -16.01
C TRP A 157 -7.88 1.15 -16.62
N GLY A 158 -8.39 0.21 -15.85
CA GLY A 158 -8.71 -1.12 -16.33
C GLY A 158 -9.68 -1.87 -15.42
N HIS A 159 -10.39 -2.82 -16.02
CA HIS A 159 -11.27 -3.75 -15.33
C HIS A 159 -11.06 -5.13 -15.92
N LEU A 160 -10.65 -6.08 -15.10
CA LEU A 160 -10.42 -7.46 -15.47
C LEU A 160 -11.49 -8.32 -14.78
N PRO A 161 -12.54 -8.72 -15.52
CA PRO A 161 -13.64 -9.45 -14.91
C PRO A 161 -13.22 -10.88 -14.55
N LYS A 162 -13.59 -11.34 -13.36
CA LYS A 162 -13.45 -12.71 -12.86
C LYS A 162 -12.04 -13.29 -12.96
N VAL A 163 -11.01 -12.45 -12.88
CA VAL A 163 -9.62 -12.86 -13.10
C VAL A 163 -9.01 -13.59 -11.90
N ALA A 164 -9.59 -13.42 -10.70
CA ALA A 164 -9.09 -14.03 -9.48
C ALA A 164 -10.09 -15.05 -8.91
N ASN A 165 -9.70 -16.33 -8.95
CA ASN A 165 -10.46 -17.40 -8.31
C ASN A 165 -10.08 -17.49 -6.81
N MET A 166 -11.02 -17.13 -5.94
CA MET A 166 -10.85 -17.12 -4.47
C MET A 166 -11.39 -18.41 -3.81
N GLY A 167 -11.49 -19.50 -4.58
CA GLY A 167 -11.99 -20.80 -4.17
C GLY A 167 -13.50 -20.94 -4.30
N ASN A 168 -14.28 -20.17 -3.59
CA ASN A 168 -15.75 -20.20 -3.61
C ASN A 168 -16.39 -19.03 -4.38
N GLN A 169 -15.58 -18.08 -4.86
CA GLN A 169 -16.03 -16.92 -5.62
C GLN A 169 -14.94 -16.48 -6.59
N GLU A 170 -15.34 -15.83 -7.67
CA GLU A 170 -14.44 -15.14 -8.60
C GLU A 170 -14.51 -13.64 -8.34
N ASN A 171 -13.36 -12.99 -8.25
CA ASN A 171 -13.28 -11.55 -8.07
C ASN A 171 -12.79 -10.86 -9.33
N ASP A 172 -13.42 -9.73 -9.63
CA ASP A 172 -12.91 -8.78 -10.62
C ASP A 172 -11.73 -8.01 -10.03
N LEU A 173 -10.74 -7.69 -10.87
CA LEU A 173 -9.62 -6.82 -10.53
C LEU A 173 -9.79 -5.47 -11.22
N ILE A 174 -9.77 -4.40 -10.44
CA ILE A 174 -9.79 -3.01 -10.93
C ILE A 174 -8.37 -2.46 -10.89
N ILE A 175 -7.90 -1.92 -11.99
CA ILE A 175 -6.65 -1.17 -12.07
C ILE A 175 -6.97 0.30 -11.89
N LEU A 176 -6.54 0.87 -10.78
CA LEU A 176 -6.65 2.30 -10.49
C LEU A 176 -5.30 2.96 -10.76
N GLY A 177 -5.30 4.06 -11.51
CA GLY A 177 -4.08 4.75 -11.90
C GLY A 177 -4.16 6.24 -11.64
N LYS A 178 -3.00 6.83 -11.29
CA LYS A 178 -2.82 8.28 -11.19
C LYS A 178 -1.47 8.66 -11.79
N LYS A 179 -1.49 9.68 -12.66
CA LYS A 179 -0.29 10.27 -13.22
C LYS A 179 0.03 11.56 -12.47
N TYR A 180 1.29 11.69 -12.08
CA TYR A 180 1.83 12.87 -11.39
C TYR A 180 2.65 13.66 -12.38
N GLN A 181 2.39 14.97 -12.45
CA GLN A 181 3.19 15.88 -13.30
C GLN A 181 4.53 16.13 -12.60
N ASN A 182 5.60 16.23 -13.39
CA ASN A 182 6.88 16.73 -12.88
C ASN A 182 6.67 18.18 -12.40
N GLN A 183 6.83 18.41 -11.12
CA GLN A 183 6.99 19.75 -10.57
C GLN A 183 8.46 20.17 -10.64
#